data_2bc2faa696c8decefb6a578d367aeebe
#
_entry.id   2bc2faa696c8decefb6a578d367aeebe
#
_cell.length_a   1.000
_cell.length_b   1.000
_cell.length_c   1.000
_cell.angle_alpha   90.00
_cell.angle_beta   90.00
_cell.angle_gamma   90.00
#
_symmetry.space_group_name_H-M   'P 1'
#
loop_
_entity.id
_entity.type
_entity.pdbx_description
1 polymer ?
#
loop_
_entity_poly.entity_id
_entity_poly.type
_entity_poly.pdbx_seq_one_letter_code
_entity_poly.pdbx_strand_id
1 'polypeptide(L)'
;MKMNKKIIKIILAIIIIAIIGSLLYFNNMFKLLNDENNSGIQENIQTENNINNSIENNVTNIVNDQVTSDNNTTDGIEKNNLVSYNGMLKIENNTLVNSKGEKIQLKGISTHGIQWYGKYANEKVIKNLRDEWGANLFRIAMYTSEGGYLQDRTIKNKVYEIADIAIKLDMYVIIDWHILDDNDPLQHINEAQEFFEETSLKYGNTPNIIYEICNEPNGDITWKNNIKPYAEKVISTIRENSKENIIIVGTGTWCQDVDKAAEDPINDKNVMYSLHFYAGTHTEWLRERASKALKTIPIFVSEWGVSDATGNGGIYLDEANKWMKFMKQNNISWANWSLSDKNEASALLLPNTPENDISDKYLSESGKFVKEAIKD
;
A
#
# COMPACT_ATOMS: atom_id res chain seq x y z
N MET A 1 14.47 -15.87 -65.69
CA MET A 1 15.97 -15.80 -65.75
C MET A 1 16.50 -16.67 -64.61
N LYS A 2 17.11 -17.84 -64.92
CA LYS A 2 17.64 -18.75 -63.89
C LYS A 2 19.00 -18.23 -63.47
N MET A 3 19.14 -17.85 -62.20
CA MET A 3 20.39 -17.37 -61.61
C MET A 3 21.46 -18.44 -61.64
N ASN A 4 22.66 -18.05 -62.06
CA ASN A 4 23.78 -18.98 -62.24
C ASN A 4 24.20 -19.62 -60.91
N LYS A 5 24.25 -20.97 -60.84
CA LYS A 5 24.59 -21.74 -59.63
C LYS A 5 25.93 -21.29 -58.97
N LYS A 6 26.85 -20.72 -59.76
CA LYS A 6 28.11 -20.16 -59.25
C LYS A 6 27.90 -18.87 -58.45
N ILE A 7 26.98 -18.01 -58.88
CA ILE A 7 26.60 -16.76 -58.16
C ILE A 7 25.89 -17.09 -56.84
N ILE A 8 25.01 -18.07 -56.83
CA ILE A 8 24.31 -18.51 -55.60
C ILE A 8 25.31 -19.00 -54.52
N LYS A 9 26.35 -19.78 -54.94
CA LYS A 9 27.38 -20.25 -54.00
C LYS A 9 28.25 -19.12 -53.44
N ILE A 10 28.53 -18.07 -54.21
CA ILE A 10 29.28 -16.91 -53.77
C ILE A 10 28.46 -16.10 -52.78
N ILE A 11 27.17 -15.88 -53.02
CA ILE A 11 26.27 -15.17 -52.08
C ILE A 11 26.13 -15.91 -50.77
N LEU A 12 25.95 -17.25 -50.80
CA LEU A 12 25.91 -18.08 -49.61
C LEU A 12 27.22 -18.00 -48.80
N ALA A 13 28.37 -18.02 -49.44
CA ALA A 13 29.66 -17.90 -48.78
C ALA A 13 29.82 -16.53 -48.06
N ILE A 14 29.38 -15.44 -48.71
CA ILE A 14 29.41 -14.09 -48.12
C ILE A 14 28.49 -14.00 -46.90
N ILE A 15 27.32 -14.59 -46.97
CA ILE A 15 26.37 -14.61 -45.84
C ILE A 15 26.94 -15.41 -44.67
N ILE A 16 27.54 -16.55 -44.91
CA ILE A 16 28.19 -17.36 -43.88
C ILE A 16 29.36 -16.61 -43.21
N ILE A 17 30.18 -15.90 -43.98
CA ILE A 17 31.30 -15.11 -43.44
C ILE A 17 30.75 -13.95 -42.57
N ALA A 18 29.66 -13.28 -42.98
CA ALA A 18 29.05 -12.23 -42.21
C ALA A 18 28.45 -12.73 -40.88
N ILE A 19 27.85 -13.92 -40.89
CA ILE A 19 27.31 -14.56 -39.67
C ILE A 19 28.43 -14.94 -38.71
N ILE A 20 29.51 -15.54 -39.20
CA ILE A 20 30.70 -15.90 -38.38
C ILE A 20 31.35 -14.64 -37.81
N GLY A 21 31.49 -13.58 -38.61
CA GLY A 21 32.01 -12.29 -38.14
C GLY A 21 31.17 -11.66 -37.03
N SER A 22 29.85 -11.70 -37.14
CA SER A 22 28.96 -11.19 -36.10
C SER A 22 29.02 -12.02 -34.80
N LEU A 23 29.10 -13.35 -34.91
CA LEU A 23 29.24 -14.24 -33.74
C LEU A 23 30.57 -14.02 -33.02
N LEU A 24 31.68 -13.81 -33.74
CA LEU A 24 32.99 -13.50 -33.14
C LEU A 24 33.00 -12.12 -32.47
N TYR A 25 32.35 -11.14 -33.07
CA TYR A 25 32.20 -9.80 -32.49
C TYR A 25 31.39 -9.85 -31.17
N PHE A 26 30.26 -10.55 -31.16
CA PHE A 26 29.43 -10.75 -29.95
C PHE A 26 30.19 -11.50 -28.84
N ASN A 27 30.95 -12.54 -29.20
CA ASN A 27 31.76 -13.31 -28.25
C ASN A 27 32.88 -12.48 -27.61
N ASN A 28 33.53 -11.62 -28.41
CA ASN A 28 34.56 -10.70 -27.89
C ASN A 28 33.97 -9.60 -27.01
N MET A 29 32.80 -9.06 -27.38
CA MET A 29 32.09 -8.06 -26.56
C MET A 29 31.64 -8.66 -25.22
N PHE A 30 31.14 -9.91 -25.22
CA PHE A 30 30.75 -10.63 -24.01
C PHE A 30 31.94 -10.93 -23.08
N LYS A 31 33.10 -11.19 -23.67
CA LYS A 31 34.35 -11.41 -22.92
C LYS A 31 34.87 -10.12 -22.28
N LEU A 32 34.82 -8.99 -22.99
CA LEU A 32 35.17 -7.67 -22.46
C LEU A 32 34.26 -7.23 -21.32
N LEU A 33 32.94 -7.46 -21.43
CA LEU A 33 31.97 -7.16 -20.38
C LEU A 33 32.14 -8.03 -19.12
N ASN A 34 32.59 -9.28 -19.29
CA ASN A 34 32.88 -10.16 -18.15
C ASN A 34 34.23 -9.81 -17.49
N ASP A 35 35.21 -9.35 -18.23
CA ASP A 35 36.52 -8.95 -17.69
C ASP A 35 36.42 -7.62 -16.92
N GLU A 36 35.61 -6.66 -17.39
CA GLU A 36 35.30 -5.42 -16.66
C GLU A 36 34.50 -5.69 -15.35
N ASN A 37 33.51 -6.60 -15.37
CA ASN A 37 32.77 -6.99 -14.18
C ASN A 37 33.68 -7.73 -13.16
N ASN A 38 34.62 -8.57 -13.59
CA ASN A 38 35.52 -9.28 -12.68
C ASN A 38 36.55 -8.34 -12.02
N SER A 39 37.06 -7.31 -12.73
CA SER A 39 37.97 -6.33 -12.12
C SER A 39 37.28 -5.46 -11.08
N GLY A 40 36.03 -5.02 -11.34
CA GLY A 40 35.23 -4.27 -10.38
C GLY A 40 34.83 -5.06 -9.13
N ILE A 41 34.60 -6.38 -9.26
CA ILE A 41 34.28 -7.27 -8.14
C ILE A 41 35.51 -7.49 -7.24
N GLN A 42 36.71 -7.64 -7.78
CA GLN A 42 37.92 -7.81 -6.99
C GLN A 42 38.31 -6.55 -6.20
N GLU A 43 38.13 -5.35 -6.77
CA GLU A 43 38.36 -4.09 -6.07
C GLU A 43 37.33 -3.84 -4.97
N ASN A 44 36.05 -4.17 -5.19
CA ASN A 44 35.01 -4.07 -4.19
C ASN A 44 35.19 -5.06 -3.03
N ILE A 45 35.61 -6.29 -3.29
CA ILE A 45 35.91 -7.31 -2.25
C ILE A 45 37.08 -6.87 -1.37
N GLN A 46 38.13 -6.25 -1.93
CA GLN A 46 39.23 -5.73 -1.12
C GLN A 46 38.82 -4.51 -0.28
N THR A 47 37.96 -3.67 -0.80
CA THR A 47 37.42 -2.50 -0.09
C THR A 47 36.45 -2.92 1.02
N GLU A 48 35.57 -3.89 0.76
CA GLU A 48 34.66 -4.46 1.78
C GLU A 48 35.43 -5.19 2.90
N ASN A 49 36.47 -5.95 2.58
CA ASN A 49 37.28 -6.61 3.61
C ASN A 49 38.07 -5.62 4.49
N ASN A 50 38.51 -4.49 3.94
CA ASN A 50 39.14 -3.43 4.72
C ASN A 50 38.14 -2.64 5.59
N ILE A 51 36.91 -2.45 5.12
CA ILE A 51 35.84 -1.83 5.87
C ILE A 51 35.36 -2.77 6.99
N ASN A 52 35.17 -4.07 6.72
CA ASN A 52 34.74 -5.04 7.71
C ASN A 52 35.78 -5.22 8.83
N ASN A 53 37.09 -5.27 8.52
CA ASN A 53 38.13 -5.32 9.54
C ASN A 53 38.22 -4.03 10.40
N SER A 54 37.89 -2.88 9.83
CA SER A 54 37.82 -1.62 10.60
C SER A 54 36.55 -1.53 11.44
N ILE A 55 35.46 -2.16 11.00
CA ILE A 55 34.18 -2.23 11.74
C ILE A 55 34.30 -3.26 12.89
N GLU A 56 34.89 -4.44 12.68
CA GLU A 56 35.08 -5.43 13.75
C GLU A 56 35.95 -4.90 14.88
N ASN A 57 37.03 -4.15 14.58
CA ASN A 57 37.88 -3.53 15.59
C ASN A 57 37.21 -2.37 16.35
N ASN A 58 36.26 -1.66 15.72
CA ASN A 58 35.48 -0.63 16.39
C ASN A 58 34.30 -1.21 17.18
N VAL A 59 33.65 -2.28 16.71
CA VAL A 59 32.54 -2.94 17.41
C VAL A 59 33.04 -3.64 18.69
N THR A 60 34.24 -4.25 18.70
CA THR A 60 34.80 -4.91 19.87
C THR A 60 35.14 -3.92 21.00
N ASN A 61 35.41 -2.65 20.66
CA ASN A 61 35.67 -1.59 21.65
C ASN A 61 34.38 -0.91 22.18
N ILE A 62 33.24 -1.03 21.44
CA ILE A 62 31.97 -0.46 21.86
C ILE A 62 31.12 -1.47 22.67
N VAL A 63 31.33 -2.78 22.48
CA VAL A 63 30.55 -3.83 23.17
C VAL A 63 30.93 -4.02 24.65
N ASN A 64 32.08 -3.50 25.10
CA ASN A 64 32.51 -3.67 26.50
C ASN A 64 32.02 -2.60 27.49
N ASP A 65 31.28 -1.58 27.02
CA ASP A 65 30.84 -0.49 27.93
C ASP A 65 29.33 -0.31 28.12
N GLN A 66 28.45 -1.13 27.49
CA GLN A 66 27.00 -1.03 27.77
C GLN A 66 26.25 -2.37 27.66
N VAL A 67 26.33 -3.16 28.72
CA VAL A 67 25.27 -4.12 29.04
C VAL A 67 24.57 -3.61 30.29
N THR A 68 23.54 -2.82 30.11
CA THR A 68 22.32 -2.76 30.94
C THR A 68 21.31 -1.80 30.32
N SER A 69 20.23 -2.32 29.90
CA SER A 69 18.82 -1.87 29.88
C SER A 69 18.13 -2.25 28.59
N ASP A 70 17.12 -3.08 28.72
CA ASP A 70 16.10 -3.37 27.71
C ASP A 70 15.50 -2.05 27.18
N ASN A 71 15.84 -1.68 25.96
CA ASN A 71 15.11 -0.64 25.24
C ASN A 71 14.32 -1.26 24.10
N ASN A 72 13.03 -1.48 24.36
CA ASN A 72 12.04 -1.91 23.38
C ASN A 72 11.68 -0.81 22.35
N THR A 73 12.39 0.31 22.34
CA THR A 73 12.17 1.44 21.46
C THR A 73 13.41 1.76 20.63
N THR A 74 13.25 1.93 19.33
CA THR A 74 14.24 2.55 18.44
C THR A 74 13.77 4.00 18.23
N ASP A 75 14.48 4.98 18.76
CA ASP A 75 14.15 6.42 18.67
C ASP A 75 12.71 6.79 19.09
N GLY A 76 12.15 6.11 20.13
CA GLY A 76 10.81 6.40 20.62
C GLY A 76 9.66 5.64 19.90
N ILE A 77 9.98 4.85 18.87
CA ILE A 77 8.99 4.06 18.12
C ILE A 77 8.86 2.67 18.76
N GLU A 78 7.64 2.21 19.00
CA GLU A 78 7.41 0.83 19.41
C GLU A 78 7.76 -0.12 18.26
N LYS A 79 8.70 -1.03 18.49
CA LYS A 79 9.18 -2.01 17.48
C LYS A 79 8.05 -2.84 16.86
N ASN A 80 7.02 -3.16 17.64
CA ASN A 80 5.84 -3.91 17.19
C ASN A 80 4.98 -3.16 16.15
N ASN A 81 5.21 -1.85 15.95
CA ASN A 81 4.55 -1.08 14.89
C ASN A 81 5.28 -1.13 13.55
N LEU A 82 6.53 -1.60 13.51
CA LEU A 82 7.37 -1.58 12.31
C LEU A 82 7.19 -2.82 11.44
N VAL A 83 7.28 -2.65 10.12
CA VAL A 83 7.23 -3.75 9.14
C VAL A 83 8.43 -4.70 9.32
N SER A 84 9.61 -4.17 9.62
CA SER A 84 10.82 -4.96 9.91
C SER A 84 10.64 -5.94 11.08
N TYR A 85 9.76 -5.63 12.04
CA TYR A 85 9.40 -6.53 13.14
C TYR A 85 8.30 -7.52 12.73
N ASN A 86 7.27 -7.04 12.01
CA ASN A 86 6.07 -7.81 11.71
C ASN A 86 6.18 -8.64 10.42
N GLY A 87 6.94 -8.15 9.43
CA GLY A 87 7.12 -8.81 8.14
C GLY A 87 5.86 -8.84 7.27
N MET A 88 5.78 -9.85 6.40
CA MET A 88 4.63 -10.07 5.54
C MET A 88 3.40 -10.42 6.35
N LEU A 89 2.31 -9.70 6.12
CA LEU A 89 1.02 -9.95 6.75
C LEU A 89 0.30 -11.12 6.09
N LYS A 90 -0.53 -11.81 6.86
CA LYS A 90 -1.41 -12.89 6.39
C LYS A 90 -2.70 -12.92 7.18
N ILE A 91 -3.66 -13.69 6.71
CA ILE A 91 -4.94 -13.89 7.38
C ILE A 91 -4.99 -15.28 7.98
N GLU A 92 -5.25 -15.36 9.27
CA GLU A 92 -5.50 -16.61 9.99
C GLU A 92 -6.80 -16.49 10.79
N ASN A 93 -7.74 -17.43 10.59
CA ASN A 93 -9.02 -17.42 11.29
C ASN A 93 -9.76 -16.07 11.21
N ASN A 94 -9.88 -15.50 10.00
CA ASN A 94 -10.48 -14.19 9.71
C ASN A 94 -9.84 -13.02 10.47
N THR A 95 -8.59 -13.15 10.88
CA THR A 95 -7.85 -12.11 11.62
C THR A 95 -6.54 -11.82 10.90
N LEU A 96 -6.17 -10.54 10.83
CA LEU A 96 -4.88 -10.11 10.33
C LEU A 96 -3.79 -10.47 11.35
N VAL A 97 -2.76 -11.18 10.88
CA VAL A 97 -1.61 -11.56 11.69
C VAL A 97 -0.31 -11.20 10.99
N ASN A 98 0.74 -11.03 11.76
CA ASN A 98 2.10 -10.81 11.25
C ASN A 98 2.75 -12.11 10.77
N SER A 99 3.99 -12.04 10.27
CA SER A 99 4.73 -13.22 9.77
C SER A 99 4.94 -14.31 10.80
N LYS A 100 4.86 -13.97 12.10
CA LYS A 100 5.01 -14.88 13.24
C LYS A 100 3.69 -15.54 13.68
N GLY A 101 2.54 -15.13 13.10
CA GLY A 101 1.21 -15.58 13.50
C GLY A 101 0.62 -14.81 14.68
N GLU A 102 1.22 -13.70 15.09
CA GLU A 102 0.72 -12.83 16.15
C GLU A 102 -0.31 -11.85 15.58
N LYS A 103 -1.41 -11.62 16.30
CA LYS A 103 -2.42 -10.64 15.90
C LYS A 103 -1.83 -9.24 15.81
N ILE A 104 -2.12 -8.54 14.72
CA ILE A 104 -1.71 -7.16 14.50
C ILE A 104 -2.93 -6.31 14.14
N GLN A 105 -3.01 -5.10 14.70
CA GLN A 105 -3.96 -4.07 14.30
C GLN A 105 -3.19 -2.93 13.63
N LEU A 106 -3.47 -2.67 12.36
CA LEU A 106 -2.93 -1.51 11.67
C LEU A 106 -3.84 -0.31 11.96
N LYS A 107 -3.21 0.83 12.30
CA LYS A 107 -3.88 2.09 12.59
C LYS A 107 -3.20 3.18 11.77
N GLY A 108 -3.96 3.85 10.92
CA GLY A 108 -3.37 4.78 9.97
C GLY A 108 -4.25 5.90 9.51
N ILE A 109 -3.68 6.65 8.58
CA ILE A 109 -4.27 7.84 7.98
C ILE A 109 -4.33 7.63 6.47
N SER A 110 -5.46 7.99 5.87
CA SER A 110 -5.60 8.12 4.42
C SER A 110 -5.26 9.53 3.96
N THR A 111 -4.61 9.67 2.82
CA THR A 111 -4.67 10.93 2.09
C THR A 111 -6.12 11.22 1.72
N HIS A 112 -6.48 12.48 1.47
CA HIS A 112 -7.54 12.81 0.52
C HIS A 112 -7.02 12.53 -0.89
N GLY A 113 -7.83 12.71 -1.93
CA GLY A 113 -7.36 12.55 -3.31
C GLY A 113 -6.01 13.24 -3.53
N ILE A 114 -5.01 12.45 -3.95
CA ILE A 114 -3.62 12.95 -4.08
C ILE A 114 -3.46 14.03 -5.16
N GLN A 115 -4.40 14.09 -6.11
CA GLN A 115 -4.44 15.15 -7.14
C GLN A 115 -4.76 16.53 -6.52
N TRP A 116 -5.40 16.59 -5.37
CA TRP A 116 -5.77 17.85 -4.70
C TRP A 116 -4.93 18.14 -3.45
N TYR A 117 -4.70 17.13 -2.62
CA TYR A 117 -4.06 17.29 -1.31
C TYR A 117 -2.75 16.49 -1.16
N GLY A 118 -2.20 15.99 -2.27
CA GLY A 118 -0.95 15.23 -2.29
C GLY A 118 0.27 15.97 -1.72
N LYS A 119 0.18 17.29 -1.53
CA LYS A 119 1.23 18.12 -0.87
C LYS A 119 1.53 17.65 0.56
N TYR A 120 0.54 17.11 1.27
CA TYR A 120 0.71 16.61 2.64
C TYR A 120 1.32 15.21 2.70
N ALA A 121 1.27 14.44 1.62
CA ALA A 121 1.86 13.11 1.56
C ALA A 121 3.37 13.20 1.22
N ASN A 122 4.15 13.79 2.13
CA ASN A 122 5.60 13.96 2.02
C ASN A 122 6.32 13.29 3.20
N GLU A 123 7.63 13.07 3.07
CA GLU A 123 8.43 12.33 4.06
C GLU A 123 8.33 12.94 5.48
N LYS A 124 8.35 14.28 5.60
CA LYS A 124 8.31 14.94 6.90
C LYS A 124 6.98 14.68 7.62
N VAL A 125 5.86 14.76 6.90
CA VAL A 125 4.53 14.55 7.44
C VAL A 125 4.33 13.07 7.78
N ILE A 126 4.65 12.15 6.86
CA ILE A 126 4.49 10.70 7.08
C ILE A 126 5.37 10.24 8.25
N LYS A 127 6.60 10.76 8.35
CA LYS A 127 7.48 10.52 9.50
C LYS A 127 6.86 11.01 10.81
N ASN A 128 6.25 12.19 10.83
CA ASN A 128 5.57 12.71 12.03
C ASN A 128 4.37 11.85 12.43
N LEU A 129 3.55 11.39 11.45
CA LEU A 129 2.45 10.47 11.72
C LEU A 129 2.93 9.16 12.35
N ARG A 130 4.06 8.62 11.92
CA ARG A 130 4.68 7.44 12.50
C ARG A 130 5.23 7.73 13.90
N ASP A 131 6.08 8.73 14.04
CA ASP A 131 6.90 8.94 15.23
C ASP A 131 6.12 9.58 16.39
N GLU A 132 5.26 10.56 16.07
CA GLU A 132 4.54 11.35 17.08
C GLU A 132 3.11 10.86 17.32
N TRP A 133 2.47 10.27 16.29
CA TRP A 133 1.11 9.76 16.43
C TRP A 133 1.12 8.25 16.72
N GLY A 134 2.15 7.51 16.30
CA GLY A 134 2.22 6.05 16.42
C GLY A 134 1.53 5.31 15.28
N ALA A 135 1.26 5.99 14.15
CA ALA A 135 0.66 5.34 12.99
C ALA A 135 1.63 4.31 12.38
N ASN A 136 1.13 3.12 12.07
CA ASN A 136 1.88 2.06 11.40
C ASN A 136 1.40 1.79 9.97
N LEU A 137 0.41 2.55 9.50
CA LEU A 137 -0.20 2.44 8.20
C LEU A 137 -0.40 3.82 7.56
N PHE A 138 -0.17 3.90 6.25
CA PHE A 138 -0.54 5.06 5.43
C PHE A 138 -1.34 4.62 4.21
N ARG A 139 -2.49 5.23 3.91
CA ARG A 139 -3.34 4.90 2.76
C ARG A 139 -3.22 5.99 1.70
N ILE A 140 -3.02 5.61 0.46
CA ILE A 140 -2.85 6.51 -0.69
C ILE A 140 -4.11 6.43 -1.55
N ALA A 141 -4.99 7.43 -1.44
CA ALA A 141 -6.22 7.52 -2.21
C ALA A 141 -5.94 8.10 -3.60
N MET A 142 -5.72 7.22 -4.59
CA MET A 142 -5.59 7.60 -5.99
C MET A 142 -6.96 7.52 -6.68
N TYR A 143 -7.63 8.65 -6.81
CA TYR A 143 -8.90 8.72 -7.54
C TYR A 143 -8.74 8.23 -8.97
N THR A 144 -9.74 7.51 -9.42
CA THR A 144 -9.82 7.01 -10.81
C THR A 144 -10.38 8.06 -11.74
N SER A 145 -11.50 8.66 -11.38
CA SER A 145 -12.15 9.80 -12.01
C SER A 145 -11.72 11.15 -11.41
N GLU A 146 -12.43 12.22 -11.70
CA GLU A 146 -12.28 13.56 -11.07
C GLU A 146 -10.85 14.14 -11.14
N GLY A 147 -10.21 14.05 -12.30
CA GLY A 147 -8.81 14.49 -12.49
C GLY A 147 -7.80 13.47 -11.97
N GLY A 148 -8.24 12.26 -11.68
CA GLY A 148 -7.42 11.13 -11.28
C GLY A 148 -6.81 10.33 -12.42
N TYR A 149 -6.55 9.05 -12.18
CA TYR A 149 -5.79 8.17 -13.09
C TYR A 149 -6.32 8.08 -14.52
N LEU A 150 -7.65 8.09 -14.70
CA LEU A 150 -8.28 7.99 -16.03
C LEU A 150 -8.04 9.23 -16.89
N GLN A 151 -7.84 10.40 -16.28
CA GLN A 151 -7.53 11.66 -16.95
C GLN A 151 -6.04 11.94 -17.02
N ASP A 152 -5.28 11.52 -16.00
CA ASP A 152 -3.82 11.68 -15.94
C ASP A 152 -3.15 10.42 -15.36
N ARG A 153 -2.72 9.53 -16.27
CA ARG A 153 -2.01 8.30 -15.88
C ARG A 153 -0.67 8.54 -15.19
N THR A 154 -0.12 9.76 -15.25
CA THR A 154 1.15 10.08 -14.59
C THR A 154 1.00 10.23 -13.07
N ILE A 155 -0.23 10.34 -12.55
CA ILE A 155 -0.53 10.39 -11.12
C ILE A 155 0.02 9.16 -10.36
N LYS A 156 0.13 8.01 -11.05
CA LYS A 156 0.76 6.80 -10.48
C LYS A 156 2.19 7.04 -10.00
N ASN A 157 2.93 7.99 -10.60
CA ASN A 157 4.27 8.33 -10.16
C ASN A 157 4.25 8.94 -8.76
N LYS A 158 3.22 9.74 -8.43
CA LYS A 158 3.01 10.28 -7.09
C LYS A 158 2.63 9.17 -6.10
N VAL A 159 1.82 8.19 -6.52
CA VAL A 159 1.53 6.99 -5.70
C VAL A 159 2.83 6.27 -5.35
N TYR A 160 3.69 6.03 -6.33
CA TYR A 160 4.97 5.34 -6.12
C TYR A 160 5.93 6.15 -5.24
N GLU A 161 6.02 7.47 -5.42
CA GLU A 161 6.80 8.35 -4.54
C GLU A 161 6.37 8.21 -3.08
N ILE A 162 5.05 8.28 -2.81
CA ILE A 162 4.50 8.17 -1.46
C ILE A 162 4.71 6.76 -0.89
N ALA A 163 4.50 5.72 -1.69
CA ALA A 163 4.71 4.34 -1.27
C ALA A 163 6.19 4.09 -0.92
N ASP A 164 7.12 4.58 -1.74
CA ASP A 164 8.57 4.46 -1.49
C ASP A 164 8.98 5.21 -0.20
N ILE A 165 8.35 6.35 0.12
CA ILE A 165 8.53 7.04 1.41
C ILE A 165 8.04 6.17 2.58
N ALA A 166 6.84 5.59 2.50
CA ALA A 166 6.30 4.75 3.56
C ALA A 166 7.16 3.48 3.79
N ILE A 167 7.64 2.86 2.71
CA ILE A 167 8.57 1.72 2.76
C ILE A 167 9.88 2.13 3.46
N LYS A 168 10.49 3.25 3.07
CA LYS A 168 11.70 3.80 3.70
C LYS A 168 11.51 4.08 5.19
N LEU A 169 10.30 4.48 5.56
CA LEU A 169 9.91 4.74 6.96
C LEU A 169 9.46 3.48 7.71
N ASP A 170 9.57 2.30 7.12
CA ASP A 170 9.22 1.01 7.73
C ASP A 170 7.74 0.90 8.15
N MET A 171 6.84 1.54 7.37
CA MET A 171 5.39 1.53 7.58
C MET A 171 4.69 0.63 6.56
N TYR A 172 3.52 0.10 6.91
CA TYR A 172 2.61 -0.47 5.93
C TYR A 172 1.96 0.63 5.09
N VAL A 173 1.66 0.33 3.84
CA VAL A 173 1.03 1.29 2.92
C VAL A 173 -0.04 0.62 2.07
N ILE A 174 -1.24 1.21 2.06
CA ILE A 174 -2.32 0.83 1.15
C ILE A 174 -2.19 1.67 -0.12
N ILE A 175 -2.15 1.00 -1.26
CA ILE A 175 -2.30 1.61 -2.59
C ILE A 175 -3.73 1.37 -3.02
N ASP A 176 -4.51 2.45 -3.08
CA ASP A 176 -5.95 2.41 -3.28
C ASP A 176 -6.35 2.93 -4.67
N TRP A 177 -7.02 2.06 -5.43
CA TRP A 177 -7.77 2.40 -6.64
C TRP A 177 -9.11 3.00 -6.23
N HIS A 178 -9.12 4.33 -6.10
CA HIS A 178 -10.18 5.08 -5.43
C HIS A 178 -11.34 5.39 -6.38
N ILE A 179 -12.21 4.39 -6.64
CA ILE A 179 -13.48 4.62 -7.34
C ILE A 179 -14.48 5.31 -6.43
N LEU A 180 -15.29 6.21 -6.97
CA LEU A 180 -16.37 6.90 -6.27
C LEU A 180 -17.52 7.23 -7.25
N ASP A 181 -17.38 8.26 -8.10
CA ASP A 181 -18.40 8.66 -9.09
C ASP A 181 -18.51 7.68 -10.26
N ASP A 182 -17.48 6.91 -10.53
CA ASP A 182 -17.46 5.81 -11.50
C ASP A 182 -18.15 4.51 -11.03
N ASN A 183 -18.74 4.52 -9.84
CA ASN A 183 -19.67 3.55 -9.23
C ASN A 183 -19.34 2.06 -9.42
N ASP A 184 -19.44 1.53 -10.65
CA ASP A 184 -19.23 0.13 -11.00
C ASP A 184 -17.77 -0.13 -11.37
N PRO A 185 -17.04 -0.91 -10.56
CA PRO A 185 -15.62 -1.19 -10.81
C PRO A 185 -15.37 -1.90 -12.15
N LEU A 186 -16.37 -2.56 -12.75
CA LEU A 186 -16.25 -3.18 -14.06
C LEU A 186 -16.09 -2.17 -15.20
N GLN A 187 -16.49 -0.89 -15.01
CA GLN A 187 -16.39 0.12 -16.06
C GLN A 187 -14.95 0.34 -16.53
N HIS A 188 -13.99 0.26 -15.60
CA HIS A 188 -12.58 0.54 -15.85
C HIS A 188 -11.67 -0.62 -15.44
N ILE A 189 -12.16 -1.86 -15.65
CA ILE A 189 -11.43 -3.06 -15.26
C ILE A 189 -10.09 -3.22 -15.99
N ASN A 190 -10.01 -2.82 -17.26
CA ASN A 190 -8.77 -2.93 -18.03
C ASN A 190 -7.70 -1.97 -17.48
N GLU A 191 -8.10 -0.74 -17.17
CA GLU A 191 -7.23 0.27 -16.56
C GLU A 191 -6.78 -0.14 -15.15
N ALA A 192 -7.68 -0.74 -14.37
CA ALA A 192 -7.35 -1.29 -13.07
C ALA A 192 -6.33 -2.44 -13.19
N GLN A 193 -6.53 -3.38 -14.11
CA GLN A 193 -5.58 -4.46 -14.34
C GLN A 193 -4.22 -3.92 -14.80
N GLU A 194 -4.17 -2.96 -15.74
CA GLU A 194 -2.93 -2.32 -16.17
C GLU A 194 -2.18 -1.67 -14.98
N PHE A 195 -2.90 -0.89 -14.17
CA PHE A 195 -2.31 -0.24 -12.99
C PHE A 195 -1.78 -1.24 -11.97
N PHE A 196 -2.56 -2.27 -11.65
CA PHE A 196 -2.14 -3.26 -10.65
C PHE A 196 -1.10 -4.24 -11.17
N GLU A 197 -1.04 -4.53 -12.48
CA GLU A 197 0.06 -5.27 -13.09
C GLU A 197 1.38 -4.52 -12.92
N GLU A 198 1.44 -3.24 -13.31
CA GLU A 198 2.64 -2.41 -13.14
C GLU A 198 3.03 -2.27 -11.66
N THR A 199 2.05 -2.04 -10.79
CA THR A 199 2.29 -1.83 -9.36
C THR A 199 2.78 -3.11 -8.68
N SER A 200 2.19 -4.27 -9.01
CA SER A 200 2.61 -5.55 -8.47
C SER A 200 3.96 -6.02 -9.04
N LEU A 201 4.30 -5.67 -10.28
CA LEU A 201 5.65 -5.87 -10.83
C LEU A 201 6.68 -5.03 -10.07
N LYS A 202 6.38 -3.74 -9.82
CA LYS A 202 7.31 -2.82 -9.12
C LYS A 202 7.60 -3.27 -7.70
N TYR A 203 6.58 -3.68 -6.96
CA TYR A 203 6.73 -3.96 -5.53
C TYR A 203 6.80 -5.46 -5.20
N GLY A 204 6.38 -6.33 -6.12
CA GLY A 204 6.45 -7.79 -5.94
C GLY A 204 5.87 -8.22 -4.59
N ASN A 205 6.69 -8.91 -3.80
CA ASN A 205 6.34 -9.39 -2.45
C ASN A 205 6.90 -8.47 -1.34
N THR A 206 7.01 -7.16 -1.57
CA THR A 206 7.41 -6.19 -0.55
C THR A 206 6.41 -6.20 0.61
N PRO A 207 6.82 -6.52 1.84
CA PRO A 207 5.90 -6.77 2.96
C PRO A 207 5.09 -5.55 3.38
N ASN A 208 5.56 -4.35 3.04
CA ASN A 208 4.88 -3.08 3.35
C ASN A 208 3.57 -2.88 2.58
N ILE A 209 3.43 -3.49 1.39
CA ILE A 209 2.38 -3.16 0.42
C ILE A 209 1.10 -3.94 0.69
N ILE A 210 0.00 -3.20 0.71
CA ILE A 210 -1.38 -3.69 0.72
C ILE A 210 -2.08 -3.07 -0.49
N TYR A 211 -2.77 -3.87 -1.28
CA TYR A 211 -3.52 -3.39 -2.45
C TYR A 211 -4.99 -3.22 -2.08
N GLU A 212 -5.59 -2.06 -2.31
CA GLU A 212 -7.03 -1.84 -2.23
C GLU A 212 -7.57 -1.63 -3.64
N ILE A 213 -8.32 -2.62 -4.12
CA ILE A 213 -8.61 -2.71 -5.57
C ILE A 213 -9.87 -2.00 -6.03
N CYS A 214 -10.72 -1.56 -5.11
CA CYS A 214 -11.85 -0.69 -5.39
C CYS A 214 -12.33 -0.04 -4.09
N ASN A 215 -12.24 1.29 -3.98
CA ASN A 215 -12.59 2.06 -2.78
C ASN A 215 -14.07 1.88 -2.39
N GLU A 216 -15.00 2.47 -3.13
CA GLU A 216 -16.42 2.54 -2.79
C GLU A 216 -17.35 2.19 -3.96
N PRO A 217 -17.48 0.90 -4.30
CA PRO A 217 -18.50 0.45 -5.24
C PRO A 217 -19.90 0.87 -4.76
N ASN A 218 -20.68 1.49 -5.67
CA ASN A 218 -21.98 2.07 -5.28
C ASN A 218 -22.98 2.10 -6.45
N GLY A 219 -24.17 2.66 -6.23
CA GLY A 219 -25.26 2.66 -7.21
C GLY A 219 -25.98 1.31 -7.29
N ASP A 220 -26.56 0.99 -8.45
CA ASP A 220 -27.37 -0.20 -8.68
C ASP A 220 -26.52 -1.47 -8.98
N ILE A 221 -25.37 -1.61 -8.32
CA ILE A 221 -24.48 -2.73 -8.51
C ILE A 221 -24.63 -3.75 -7.37
N THR A 222 -24.15 -4.97 -7.62
CA THR A 222 -24.21 -6.03 -6.62
C THR A 222 -22.85 -6.71 -6.45
N TRP A 223 -22.63 -7.28 -5.26
CA TRP A 223 -21.48 -8.12 -5.00
C TRP A 223 -21.30 -9.21 -6.06
N LYS A 224 -22.37 -9.98 -6.31
CA LYS A 224 -22.35 -11.14 -7.18
C LYS A 224 -22.09 -10.82 -8.64
N ASN A 225 -22.70 -9.74 -9.18
CA ASN A 225 -22.69 -9.49 -10.63
C ASN A 225 -21.59 -8.52 -11.06
N ASN A 226 -21.13 -7.66 -10.15
CA ASN A 226 -20.22 -6.56 -10.48
C ASN A 226 -18.91 -6.68 -9.69
N ILE A 227 -18.97 -6.63 -8.36
CA ILE A 227 -17.78 -6.45 -7.51
C ILE A 227 -16.93 -7.71 -7.49
N LYS A 228 -17.51 -8.89 -7.18
CA LYS A 228 -16.77 -10.15 -7.12
C LYS A 228 -16.13 -10.53 -8.47
N PRO A 229 -16.84 -10.47 -9.62
CA PRO A 229 -16.23 -10.74 -10.93
C PRO A 229 -15.09 -9.78 -11.30
N TYR A 230 -15.19 -8.49 -10.91
CA TYR A 230 -14.12 -7.53 -11.03
C TYR A 230 -12.91 -7.94 -10.16
N ALA A 231 -13.18 -8.14 -8.87
CA ALA A 231 -12.15 -8.46 -7.90
C ALA A 231 -11.36 -9.73 -8.26
N GLU A 232 -12.03 -10.82 -8.67
CA GLU A 232 -11.37 -12.06 -9.07
C GLU A 232 -10.38 -11.85 -10.22
N LYS A 233 -10.70 -10.98 -11.20
CA LYS A 233 -9.80 -10.68 -12.33
C LYS A 233 -8.60 -9.84 -11.88
N VAL A 234 -8.83 -8.76 -11.11
CA VAL A 234 -7.74 -7.88 -10.64
C VAL A 234 -6.84 -8.62 -9.65
N ILE A 235 -7.40 -9.44 -8.75
CA ILE A 235 -6.65 -10.30 -7.84
C ILE A 235 -5.76 -11.26 -8.65
N SER A 236 -6.29 -11.90 -9.70
CA SER A 236 -5.49 -12.78 -10.55
C SER A 236 -4.29 -12.05 -11.15
N THR A 237 -4.48 -10.82 -11.64
CA THR A 237 -3.40 -9.97 -12.16
C THR A 237 -2.35 -9.66 -11.10
N ILE A 238 -2.76 -9.25 -9.90
CA ILE A 238 -1.83 -8.97 -8.79
C ILE A 238 -1.07 -10.24 -8.39
N ARG A 239 -1.74 -11.39 -8.32
CA ARG A 239 -1.14 -12.65 -7.88
C ARG A 239 -0.09 -13.23 -8.84
N GLU A 240 0.00 -12.74 -10.07
CA GLU A 240 1.10 -13.09 -10.98
C GLU A 240 2.45 -12.65 -10.40
N ASN A 241 2.52 -11.48 -9.78
CA ASN A 241 3.75 -10.86 -9.28
C ASN A 241 3.83 -10.81 -7.74
N SER A 242 2.70 -10.74 -7.04
CA SER A 242 2.59 -10.50 -5.60
C SER A 242 1.74 -11.59 -4.95
N LYS A 243 2.39 -12.70 -4.56
CA LYS A 243 1.71 -13.94 -4.16
C LYS A 243 1.04 -13.86 -2.78
N GLU A 244 1.62 -13.10 -1.85
CA GLU A 244 1.26 -13.18 -0.43
C GLU A 244 0.67 -11.87 0.14
N ASN A 245 0.84 -10.73 -0.53
CA ASN A 245 0.37 -9.45 -0.01
C ASN A 245 -1.15 -9.44 0.22
N ILE A 246 -1.56 -8.72 1.25
CA ILE A 246 -2.98 -8.49 1.52
C ILE A 246 -3.61 -7.69 0.38
N ILE A 247 -4.79 -8.12 -0.03
CA ILE A 247 -5.65 -7.38 -0.97
C ILE A 247 -6.95 -7.03 -0.26
N ILE A 248 -7.34 -5.76 -0.29
CA ILE A 248 -8.59 -5.25 0.24
C ILE A 248 -9.56 -5.05 -0.92
N VAL A 249 -10.78 -5.55 -0.77
CA VAL A 249 -11.84 -5.43 -1.76
C VAL A 249 -12.99 -4.61 -1.18
N GLY A 250 -13.32 -3.49 -1.81
CA GLY A 250 -14.49 -2.69 -1.48
C GLY A 250 -15.78 -3.50 -1.62
N THR A 251 -16.73 -3.30 -0.73
CA THR A 251 -18.04 -3.95 -0.78
C THR A 251 -19.11 -2.99 -1.32
N GLY A 252 -20.31 -3.48 -1.59
CA GLY A 252 -21.39 -2.63 -2.15
C GLY A 252 -21.86 -1.53 -1.20
N THR A 253 -22.63 -0.59 -1.75
CA THR A 253 -23.25 0.50 -1.01
C THR A 253 -22.22 1.30 -0.19
N TRP A 254 -21.17 1.81 -0.90
CA TRP A 254 -20.07 2.55 -0.27
C TRP A 254 -19.45 1.74 0.90
N CYS A 255 -19.09 0.49 0.64
CA CYS A 255 -18.49 -0.44 1.60
C CYS A 255 -19.32 -0.75 2.86
N GLN A 256 -20.66 -0.70 2.76
CA GLN A 256 -21.54 -1.06 3.87
C GLN A 256 -22.04 -2.53 3.79
N ASP A 257 -22.02 -3.16 2.60
CA ASP A 257 -22.64 -4.47 2.34
C ASP A 257 -21.65 -5.65 2.58
N VAL A 258 -20.89 -5.62 3.68
CA VAL A 258 -19.95 -6.68 4.06
C VAL A 258 -20.65 -8.03 4.28
N ASP A 259 -21.95 -8.03 4.64
CA ASP A 259 -22.75 -9.24 4.76
C ASP A 259 -22.95 -9.95 3.40
N LYS A 260 -23.06 -9.19 2.29
CA LYS A 260 -23.17 -9.77 0.95
C LYS A 260 -21.87 -10.44 0.51
N ALA A 261 -20.74 -9.85 0.86
CA ALA A 261 -19.43 -10.46 0.64
C ALA A 261 -19.26 -11.72 1.51
N ALA A 262 -19.75 -11.71 2.74
CA ALA A 262 -19.71 -12.85 3.66
C ALA A 262 -20.56 -14.05 3.22
N GLU A 263 -21.66 -13.80 2.48
CA GLU A 263 -22.53 -14.86 1.89
C GLU A 263 -21.80 -15.62 0.75
N ASP A 264 -20.88 -14.97 0.02
CA ASP A 264 -20.19 -15.54 -1.14
C ASP A 264 -18.75 -14.96 -1.26
N PRO A 265 -17.83 -15.32 -0.36
CA PRO A 265 -16.49 -14.75 -0.32
C PRO A 265 -15.63 -15.14 -1.53
N ILE A 266 -14.57 -14.37 -1.76
CA ILE A 266 -13.55 -14.64 -2.78
C ILE A 266 -12.66 -15.80 -2.28
N ASN A 267 -12.31 -16.69 -3.19
CA ASN A 267 -11.44 -17.83 -2.88
C ASN A 267 -9.95 -17.42 -3.01
N ASP A 268 -9.48 -16.57 -2.10
CA ASP A 268 -8.06 -16.23 -1.92
C ASP A 268 -7.77 -16.04 -0.42
N LYS A 269 -6.67 -16.62 0.06
CA LYS A 269 -6.35 -16.72 1.49
C LYS A 269 -5.99 -15.37 2.14
N ASN A 270 -5.54 -14.38 1.35
CA ASN A 270 -5.06 -13.09 1.83
C ASN A 270 -5.90 -11.91 1.28
N VAL A 271 -7.21 -12.11 1.18
CA VAL A 271 -8.19 -11.07 0.85
C VAL A 271 -8.93 -10.63 2.10
N MET A 272 -9.04 -9.33 2.29
CA MET A 272 -9.88 -8.66 3.30
C MET A 272 -10.98 -7.87 2.60
N TYR A 273 -12.05 -7.58 3.34
CA TYR A 273 -13.23 -6.90 2.81
C TYR A 273 -13.37 -5.54 3.47
N SER A 274 -13.48 -4.49 2.65
CA SER A 274 -13.59 -3.13 3.16
C SER A 274 -14.96 -2.88 3.78
N LEU A 275 -14.95 -2.25 4.95
CA LEU A 275 -16.08 -1.59 5.58
C LEU A 275 -15.76 -0.12 5.75
N HIS A 276 -16.62 0.77 5.29
CA HIS A 276 -16.51 2.20 5.53
C HIS A 276 -17.60 2.69 6.47
N PHE A 277 -17.26 3.63 7.34
CA PHE A 277 -18.25 4.29 8.19
C PHE A 277 -17.92 5.75 8.45
N TYR A 278 -18.95 6.52 8.64
CA TYR A 278 -18.89 7.88 9.16
C TYR A 278 -19.78 7.96 10.39
N ALA A 279 -19.22 8.40 11.52
CA ALA A 279 -19.86 8.25 12.84
C ALA A 279 -21.23 8.94 12.96
N GLY A 280 -21.44 10.03 12.21
CA GLY A 280 -22.72 10.73 12.17
C GLY A 280 -23.83 10.03 11.39
N THR A 281 -23.49 9.03 10.57
CA THR A 281 -24.45 8.31 9.72
C THR A 281 -24.55 6.84 10.09
N HIS A 282 -23.42 6.21 10.33
CA HIS A 282 -23.29 4.76 10.49
C HIS A 282 -23.11 4.41 11.97
N THR A 283 -24.17 3.85 12.56
CA THR A 283 -24.26 3.60 13.99
C THR A 283 -24.28 2.10 14.34
N GLU A 284 -25.00 1.70 15.35
CA GLU A 284 -25.08 0.31 15.82
C GLU A 284 -25.49 -0.68 14.74
N TRP A 285 -26.43 -0.31 13.87
CA TRP A 285 -26.90 -1.18 12.80
C TRP A 285 -25.78 -1.68 11.87
N LEU A 286 -24.78 -0.82 11.56
CA LEU A 286 -23.66 -1.23 10.71
C LEU A 286 -22.62 -2.05 11.50
N ARG A 287 -22.40 -1.74 12.78
CA ARG A 287 -21.59 -2.60 13.67
C ARG A 287 -22.19 -3.99 13.86
N GLU A 288 -23.51 -4.12 13.95
CA GLU A 288 -24.18 -5.42 13.99
C GLU A 288 -24.01 -6.20 12.69
N ARG A 289 -24.12 -5.52 11.52
CA ARG A 289 -23.86 -6.12 10.21
C ARG A 289 -22.41 -6.62 10.14
N ALA A 290 -21.44 -5.79 10.51
CA ALA A 290 -20.04 -6.15 10.58
C ALA A 290 -19.77 -7.33 11.53
N SER A 291 -20.38 -7.34 12.71
CA SER A 291 -20.25 -8.44 13.68
C SER A 291 -20.73 -9.79 13.13
N LYS A 292 -21.75 -9.78 12.27
CA LYS A 292 -22.21 -11.01 11.60
C LYS A 292 -21.21 -11.46 10.54
N ALA A 293 -20.72 -10.53 9.71
CA ALA A 293 -19.78 -10.81 8.63
C ALA A 293 -18.41 -11.30 9.14
N LEU A 294 -17.91 -10.77 10.25
CA LEU A 294 -16.64 -11.18 10.89
C LEU A 294 -16.58 -12.67 11.26
N LYS A 295 -17.71 -13.35 11.37
CA LYS A 295 -17.73 -14.80 11.60
C LYS A 295 -17.24 -15.60 10.39
N THR A 296 -17.27 -15.00 9.21
CA THR A 296 -16.98 -15.68 7.93
C THR A 296 -15.82 -15.04 7.19
N ILE A 297 -15.70 -13.70 7.22
CA ILE A 297 -14.71 -12.95 6.45
C ILE A 297 -13.89 -11.99 7.32
N PRO A 298 -12.61 -11.73 6.98
CA PRO A 298 -11.81 -10.70 7.63
C PRO A 298 -12.21 -9.31 7.11
N ILE A 299 -12.46 -8.37 8.01
CA ILE A 299 -12.83 -6.98 7.68
C ILE A 299 -11.65 -6.05 7.91
N PHE A 300 -11.48 -5.08 7.00
CA PHE A 300 -10.61 -3.93 7.14
C PHE A 300 -11.45 -2.65 7.01
N VAL A 301 -11.30 -1.70 7.93
CA VAL A 301 -11.94 -0.39 7.82
C VAL A 301 -10.94 0.54 7.11
N SER A 302 -10.92 0.48 5.78
CA SER A 302 -9.93 1.24 4.99
C SER A 302 -10.27 2.73 4.88
N GLU A 303 -11.51 3.10 5.25
CA GLU A 303 -11.91 4.50 5.36
C GLU A 303 -12.95 4.70 6.48
N TRP A 304 -12.76 5.75 7.29
CA TRP A 304 -13.75 6.17 8.28
C TRP A 304 -13.57 7.64 8.69
N GLY A 305 -14.63 8.27 9.16
CA GLY A 305 -14.61 9.63 9.64
C GLY A 305 -15.48 9.87 10.89
N VAL A 306 -15.18 10.95 11.63
CA VAL A 306 -15.95 11.39 12.80
C VAL A 306 -17.19 12.21 12.41
N SER A 307 -17.29 12.62 11.14
CA SER A 307 -18.38 13.39 10.56
C SER A 307 -19.57 12.50 10.16
N ASP A 308 -20.56 13.08 9.51
CA ASP A 308 -21.52 12.30 8.72
C ASP A 308 -20.92 11.87 7.36
N ALA A 309 -21.69 11.08 6.60
CA ALA A 309 -21.23 10.50 5.33
C ALA A 309 -20.96 11.53 4.21
N THR A 310 -21.34 12.80 4.40
CA THR A 310 -20.97 13.88 3.45
C THR A 310 -19.56 14.39 3.67
N GLY A 311 -18.90 13.96 4.74
CA GLY A 311 -17.60 14.48 5.17
C GLY A 311 -17.71 15.82 5.94
N ASN A 312 -18.86 16.46 5.99
CA ASN A 312 -19.01 17.86 6.47
C ASN A 312 -20.15 18.11 7.48
N GLY A 313 -20.96 17.14 7.82
CA GLY A 313 -22.21 17.32 8.60
C GLY A 313 -22.02 17.45 10.12
N GLY A 314 -20.83 17.70 10.64
CA GLY A 314 -20.55 17.83 12.08
C GLY A 314 -19.55 16.82 12.61
N ILE A 315 -19.35 16.80 13.93
CA ILE A 315 -18.41 15.94 14.65
C ILE A 315 -19.15 15.09 15.67
N TYR A 316 -19.06 13.76 15.56
CA TYR A 316 -19.84 12.80 16.33
C TYR A 316 -18.93 11.90 17.18
N LEU A 317 -18.23 12.49 18.16
CA LEU A 317 -17.18 11.80 18.92
C LEU A 317 -17.71 10.64 19.78
N ASP A 318 -18.91 10.74 20.34
CA ASP A 318 -19.49 9.65 21.15
C ASP A 318 -19.71 8.38 20.32
N GLU A 319 -20.17 8.55 19.08
CA GLU A 319 -20.37 7.41 18.18
C GLU A 319 -19.03 6.91 17.60
N ALA A 320 -18.11 7.82 17.31
CA ALA A 320 -16.74 7.47 16.93
C ALA A 320 -16.05 6.63 18.01
N ASN A 321 -16.20 6.98 19.28
CA ASN A 321 -15.67 6.18 20.40
C ASN A 321 -16.25 4.76 20.46
N LYS A 322 -17.53 4.58 20.15
CA LYS A 322 -18.13 3.24 20.06
C LYS A 322 -17.53 2.43 18.91
N TRP A 323 -17.23 3.07 17.77
CA TRP A 323 -16.54 2.45 16.65
C TRP A 323 -15.10 2.08 17.00
N MET A 324 -14.33 2.98 17.65
CA MET A 324 -12.98 2.67 18.12
C MET A 324 -12.97 1.45 19.04
N LYS A 325 -13.88 1.41 20.02
CA LYS A 325 -14.03 0.26 20.91
C LYS A 325 -14.37 -1.02 20.15
N PHE A 326 -15.28 -0.96 19.19
CA PHE A 326 -15.66 -2.10 18.36
C PHE A 326 -14.48 -2.62 17.53
N MET A 327 -13.74 -1.74 16.88
CA MET A 327 -12.57 -2.12 16.08
C MET A 327 -11.45 -2.72 16.94
N LYS A 328 -11.16 -2.14 18.11
CA LYS A 328 -10.18 -2.65 19.06
C LYS A 328 -10.56 -4.06 19.56
N GLN A 329 -11.82 -4.26 19.96
CA GLN A 329 -12.31 -5.55 20.47
C GLN A 329 -12.27 -6.68 19.44
N ASN A 330 -12.41 -6.37 18.16
CA ASN A 330 -12.43 -7.32 17.06
C ASN A 330 -11.11 -7.36 16.27
N ASN A 331 -10.07 -6.66 16.71
CA ASN A 331 -8.77 -6.54 16.04
C ASN A 331 -8.90 -6.09 14.57
N ILE A 332 -9.80 -5.14 14.29
CA ILE A 332 -10.04 -4.60 12.95
C ILE A 332 -9.06 -3.46 12.69
N SER A 333 -8.22 -3.61 11.68
CA SER A 333 -7.30 -2.58 11.19
C SER A 333 -8.06 -1.46 10.48
N TRP A 334 -7.50 -0.23 10.49
CA TRP A 334 -8.22 0.92 9.96
C TRP A 334 -7.32 2.05 9.45
N ALA A 335 -7.86 2.87 8.52
CA ALA A 335 -7.29 4.14 8.08
C ALA A 335 -8.36 5.24 8.15
N ASN A 336 -8.03 6.38 8.76
CA ASN A 336 -8.95 7.51 8.90
C ASN A 336 -8.94 8.39 7.64
N TRP A 337 -10.09 8.87 7.23
CA TRP A 337 -10.30 9.88 6.21
C TRP A 337 -10.42 11.27 6.84
N SER A 338 -9.55 12.29 6.53
CA SER A 338 -8.41 12.24 5.64
C SER A 338 -7.37 13.32 6.00
N LEU A 339 -6.13 13.09 5.59
CA LEU A 339 -5.04 14.05 5.69
C LEU A 339 -5.23 15.15 4.63
N SER A 340 -5.94 16.18 4.99
CA SER A 340 -6.21 17.35 4.15
C SER A 340 -6.48 18.59 5.02
N ASP A 341 -6.35 19.77 4.41
CA ASP A 341 -6.80 21.05 4.97
C ASP A 341 -8.08 21.56 4.30
N LYS A 342 -8.86 20.64 3.74
CA LYS A 342 -10.17 20.92 3.16
C LYS A 342 -11.08 21.50 4.22
N ASN A 343 -11.85 22.52 3.86
CA ASN A 343 -12.80 23.11 4.80
C ASN A 343 -14.01 22.21 4.99
N GLU A 344 -13.81 21.07 5.68
CA GLU A 344 -14.86 20.11 6.03
C GLU A 344 -14.55 19.42 7.36
N ALA A 345 -15.58 18.84 7.98
CA ALA A 345 -15.50 18.25 9.31
C ALA A 345 -14.57 17.01 9.37
N SER A 346 -14.46 16.22 8.29
CA SER A 346 -13.59 15.04 8.22
C SER A 346 -12.10 15.37 8.05
N ALA A 347 -11.75 16.59 7.62
CA ALA A 347 -10.36 17.00 7.43
C ALA A 347 -9.60 16.99 8.76
N LEU A 348 -8.39 16.38 8.76
CA LEU A 348 -7.54 16.35 9.95
C LEU A 348 -6.89 17.69 10.26
N LEU A 349 -6.72 18.55 9.25
CA LEU A 349 -6.00 19.81 9.37
C LEU A 349 -6.96 21.00 9.20
N LEU A 350 -6.65 22.07 9.90
CA LEU A 350 -7.34 23.35 9.72
C LEU A 350 -7.03 23.93 8.33
N PRO A 351 -7.97 24.70 7.72
CA PRO A 351 -7.74 25.36 6.44
C PRO A 351 -6.45 26.20 6.41
N ASN A 352 -5.73 26.15 5.30
CA ASN A 352 -4.46 26.83 5.08
C ASN A 352 -3.30 26.35 5.96
N THR A 353 -3.33 25.11 6.42
CA THR A 353 -2.21 24.48 7.10
C THR A 353 -0.99 24.42 6.17
N PRO A 354 0.22 24.79 6.62
CA PRO A 354 1.45 24.62 5.83
C PRO A 354 1.70 23.14 5.54
N GLU A 355 2.17 22.82 4.32
CA GLU A 355 2.31 21.43 3.82
C GLU A 355 3.23 20.52 4.67
N ASN A 356 4.12 21.09 5.47
CA ASN A 356 5.09 20.37 6.28
C ASN A 356 4.87 20.50 7.79
N ASP A 357 3.70 20.99 8.24
CA ASP A 357 3.41 21.22 9.66
C ASP A 357 2.05 20.67 10.03
N ILE A 358 2.05 19.50 10.69
CA ILE A 358 0.87 18.86 11.27
C ILE A 358 0.91 18.90 12.80
N SER A 359 1.54 19.92 13.37
CA SER A 359 1.56 20.13 14.83
C SER A 359 0.16 20.44 15.37
N ASP A 360 -0.03 20.26 16.67
CA ASP A 360 -1.35 20.38 17.34
C ASP A 360 -2.10 21.69 17.08
N LYS A 361 -1.36 22.79 16.80
CA LYS A 361 -1.96 24.09 16.46
C LYS A 361 -2.71 24.11 15.13
N TYR A 362 -2.42 23.16 14.24
CA TYR A 362 -3.06 23.03 12.94
C TYR A 362 -4.05 21.87 12.86
N LEU A 363 -4.21 21.10 13.94
CA LEU A 363 -5.17 20.01 13.98
C LEU A 363 -6.59 20.54 14.15
N SER A 364 -7.50 20.05 13.32
CA SER A 364 -8.93 20.19 13.50
C SER A 364 -9.40 19.40 14.74
N GLU A 365 -10.67 19.45 15.09
CA GLU A 365 -11.26 18.60 16.13
C GLU A 365 -11.16 17.12 15.73
N SER A 366 -11.41 16.79 14.46
CA SER A 366 -11.21 15.46 13.89
C SER A 366 -9.74 15.02 14.04
N GLY A 367 -8.79 15.89 13.67
CA GLY A 367 -7.36 15.58 13.76
C GLY A 367 -6.89 15.29 15.18
N LYS A 368 -7.36 16.04 16.16
CA LYS A 368 -7.06 15.80 17.58
C LYS A 368 -7.60 14.45 18.07
N PHE A 369 -8.86 14.15 17.73
CA PHE A 369 -9.48 12.87 18.09
C PHE A 369 -8.71 11.68 17.47
N VAL A 370 -8.41 11.76 16.18
CA VAL A 370 -7.73 10.68 15.46
C VAL A 370 -6.31 10.45 15.97
N LYS A 371 -5.57 11.53 16.30
CA LYS A 371 -4.25 11.42 16.92
C LYS A 371 -4.28 10.63 18.22
N GLU A 372 -5.26 10.88 19.08
CA GLU A 372 -5.41 10.13 20.33
C GLU A 372 -5.88 8.69 20.08
N ALA A 373 -6.79 8.46 19.11
CA ALA A 373 -7.28 7.13 18.76
C ALA A 373 -6.18 6.19 18.20
N ILE A 374 -5.16 6.74 17.54
CA ILE A 374 -4.01 5.95 17.08
C ILE A 374 -3.19 5.45 18.28
N LYS A 375 -2.98 6.31 19.29
CA LYS A 375 -2.17 5.99 20.49
C LYS A 375 -2.82 4.96 21.42
N ASP A 376 -4.19 4.90 21.45
CA ASP A 376 -4.98 4.02 22.33
C ASP A 376 -4.99 2.54 21.84
#